data_db5be8f226fd6b897b010b19cb60420e
#
_entry.id   db5be8f226fd6b897b010b19cb60420e
#
_cell.length_a   1.000
_cell.length_b   1.000
_cell.length_c   1.000
_cell.angle_alpha   90.00
_cell.angle_beta   90.00
_cell.angle_gamma   90.00
#
_symmetry.space_group_name_H-M   'P 1'
#
loop_
_entity.id
_entity.type
_entity.pdbx_description
1 polymer ?
#
loop_
_entity_poly.entity_id
_entity_poly.type
_entity_poly.pdbx_seq_one_letter_code
_entity_poly.pdbx_strand_id
1 'polypeptide(L)'
;MVNYKTWKNRLFNFVVVLLLVLITLACLLPLLHIVALSFSSKNAAVSGKVTFWPVEITLASYEYLLEDSRFFQAFFVSVKRVLLGGGLNLLLTIMMAYPLSLETDEFPARNRYMWFLIFCMLFGASLVPWYFVIKATKLIDSIWALVIPSAVPVYNVILLMNFFRNQPKAIKESAKIDGVNAWQMMVKICVPLAKPALATVTLFSIVGHWNNFFDGLLLINNPDKVPLQTYIQSLVVKLSEASNMSSSELIQVMSQRTFNAAKIVASTIPILVIYP
;
A
#
# COMPACT_ATOMS: atom_id res chain seq x y z
N MET A 1 18.09 -19.79 25.20
CA MET A 1 18.27 -18.34 25.45
C MET A 1 18.96 -18.17 26.80
N VAL A 2 20.20 -17.68 26.80
CA VAL A 2 20.98 -17.47 28.05
C VAL A 2 20.54 -16.14 28.66
N ASN A 3 19.78 -16.23 29.73
CA ASN A 3 19.21 -15.06 30.42
C ASN A 3 20.26 -14.50 31.41
N TYR A 4 21.22 -13.74 30.93
CA TYR A 4 22.16 -13.05 31.81
C TYR A 4 21.46 -11.88 32.52
N LYS A 5 21.01 -12.11 33.74
CA LYS A 5 20.43 -11.09 34.65
C LYS A 5 21.51 -10.11 35.20
N THR A 6 22.42 -9.66 34.39
CA THR A 6 23.43 -8.67 34.77
C THR A 6 22.80 -7.27 34.78
N TRP A 7 23.16 -6.40 35.71
CA TRP A 7 22.67 -5.02 35.80
C TRP A 7 22.83 -4.26 34.48
N LYS A 8 23.94 -4.45 33.78
CA LYS A 8 24.22 -3.87 32.46
C LYS A 8 23.17 -4.27 31.42
N ASN A 9 22.72 -5.54 31.41
CA ASN A 9 21.68 -6.02 30.48
C ASN A 9 20.30 -5.46 30.85
N ARG A 10 20.03 -5.25 32.15
CA ARG A 10 18.77 -4.57 32.56
C ARG A 10 18.75 -3.13 32.12
N LEU A 11 19.88 -2.39 32.29
CA LEU A 11 20.00 -1.01 31.82
C LEU A 11 19.89 -0.92 30.29
N PHE A 12 20.55 -1.81 29.57
CA PHE A 12 20.45 -1.89 28.11
C PHE A 12 19.00 -2.12 27.67
N ASN A 13 18.34 -3.13 28.24
CA ASN A 13 16.93 -3.42 27.91
C ASN A 13 16.01 -2.24 28.26
N PHE A 14 16.24 -1.55 29.38
CA PHE A 14 15.47 -0.37 29.75
C PHE A 14 15.64 0.76 28.70
N VAL A 15 16.88 1.05 28.28
CA VAL A 15 17.16 2.03 27.24
C VAL A 15 16.51 1.66 25.91
N VAL A 16 16.61 0.39 25.50
CA VAL A 16 15.97 -0.10 24.25
C VAL A 16 14.44 0.04 24.32
N VAL A 17 13.83 -0.38 25.43
CA VAL A 17 12.38 -0.24 25.62
C VAL A 17 11.96 1.23 25.63
N LEU A 18 12.71 2.09 26.34
CA LEU A 18 12.45 3.53 26.37
C LEU A 18 12.50 4.14 24.97
N LEU A 19 13.54 3.82 24.18
CA LEU A 19 13.66 4.28 22.79
C LEU A 19 12.50 3.79 21.94
N LEU A 20 12.11 2.51 22.04
CA LEU A 20 10.98 1.96 21.31
C LEU A 20 9.66 2.67 21.68
N VAL A 21 9.43 2.95 22.97
CA VAL A 21 8.25 3.70 23.42
C VAL A 21 8.26 5.13 22.87
N LEU A 22 9.40 5.83 22.91
CA LEU A 22 9.51 7.19 22.37
C LEU A 22 9.23 7.23 20.86
N ILE A 23 9.80 6.29 20.11
CA ILE A 23 9.55 6.17 18.66
C ILE A 23 8.07 5.87 18.40
N THR A 24 7.48 4.93 19.14
CA THR A 24 6.06 4.58 19.00
C THR A 24 5.17 5.80 19.29
N LEU A 25 5.43 6.54 20.35
CA LEU A 25 4.70 7.76 20.67
C LEU A 25 4.86 8.80 19.57
N ALA A 26 6.08 9.03 19.09
CA ALA A 26 6.34 9.98 18.01
C ALA A 26 5.55 9.64 16.72
N CYS A 27 5.35 8.36 16.42
CA CYS A 27 4.53 7.90 15.29
C CYS A 27 3.02 8.01 15.56
N LEU A 28 2.57 7.78 16.81
CA LEU A 28 1.15 7.79 17.16
C LEU A 28 0.59 9.20 17.34
N LEU A 29 1.37 10.15 17.87
CA LEU A 29 0.91 11.50 18.17
C LEU A 29 0.29 12.22 16.97
N PRO A 30 0.89 12.22 15.75
CA PRO A 30 0.27 12.82 14.57
C PRO A 30 -1.08 12.18 14.19
N LEU A 31 -1.19 10.87 14.34
CA LEU A 31 -2.42 10.14 14.03
C LEU A 31 -3.53 10.49 15.03
N LEU A 32 -3.19 10.53 16.32
CA LEU A 32 -4.12 10.96 17.38
C LEU A 32 -4.61 12.40 17.14
N HIS A 33 -3.71 13.30 16.73
CA HIS A 33 -4.09 14.68 16.40
C HIS A 33 -5.10 14.74 15.25
N ILE A 34 -4.89 13.98 14.16
CA ILE A 34 -5.82 13.96 13.01
C ILE A 34 -7.17 13.38 13.44
N VAL A 35 -7.18 12.30 14.25
CA VAL A 35 -8.40 11.71 14.79
C VAL A 35 -9.12 12.71 15.71
N ALA A 36 -8.41 13.37 16.64
CA ALA A 36 -8.99 14.38 17.50
C ALA A 36 -9.62 15.55 16.69
N LEU A 37 -8.92 15.96 15.64
CA LEU A 37 -9.37 17.02 14.74
C LEU A 37 -10.64 16.63 13.97
N SER A 38 -10.76 15.38 13.53
CA SER A 38 -11.92 14.87 12.79
C SER A 38 -13.22 14.84 13.60
N PHE A 39 -13.11 14.73 14.93
CA PHE A 39 -14.24 14.74 15.87
C PHE A 39 -14.46 16.08 16.56
N SER A 40 -13.69 17.13 16.21
CA SER A 40 -13.80 18.44 16.84
C SER A 40 -14.66 19.40 16.04
N SER A 41 -15.22 20.41 16.71
CA SER A 41 -15.94 21.49 16.06
C SER A 41 -15.02 22.31 15.14
N LYS A 42 -15.60 22.88 14.08
CA LYS A 42 -14.92 23.76 13.14
C LYS A 42 -14.27 24.95 13.86
N ASN A 43 -14.98 25.56 14.83
CA ASN A 43 -14.49 26.71 15.58
C ASN A 43 -13.29 26.36 16.46
N ALA A 44 -13.30 25.22 17.14
CA ALA A 44 -12.19 24.74 17.93
C ALA A 44 -10.95 24.41 17.06
N ALA A 45 -11.16 23.85 15.87
CA ALA A 45 -10.08 23.54 14.93
C ALA A 45 -9.42 24.82 14.37
N VAL A 46 -10.21 25.80 13.94
CA VAL A 46 -9.72 27.09 13.42
C VAL A 46 -8.97 27.88 14.49
N SER A 47 -9.45 27.86 15.74
CA SER A 47 -8.80 28.53 16.85
C SER A 47 -7.54 27.85 17.38
N GLY A 48 -7.14 26.68 16.81
CA GLY A 48 -5.95 25.94 17.21
C GLY A 48 -6.02 25.28 18.59
N LYS A 49 -7.22 25.16 19.18
CA LYS A 49 -7.42 24.57 20.52
C LYS A 49 -7.30 23.04 20.55
N VAL A 50 -7.46 22.41 19.37
CA VAL A 50 -7.41 20.94 19.27
C VAL A 50 -5.96 20.48 19.24
N THR A 51 -5.57 19.63 20.21
CA THR A 51 -4.26 18.98 20.28
C THR A 51 -4.41 17.46 20.06
N PHE A 52 -4.43 16.68 21.15
CA PHE A 52 -4.56 15.22 21.11
C PHE A 52 -5.95 14.72 21.53
N TRP A 53 -6.80 15.63 22.03
CA TRP A 53 -8.16 15.33 22.45
C TRP A 53 -9.15 16.17 21.66
N PRO A 54 -10.31 15.61 21.27
CA PRO A 54 -11.37 16.36 20.63
C PRO A 54 -11.88 17.51 21.53
N VAL A 55 -12.16 18.66 20.92
CA VAL A 55 -12.73 19.82 21.60
C VAL A 55 -14.09 20.10 20.96
N GLU A 56 -15.16 20.22 21.77
CA GLU A 56 -16.53 20.38 21.29
C GLU A 56 -16.91 19.22 20.34
N ILE A 57 -16.97 17.99 20.86
CA ILE A 57 -17.17 16.76 20.07
C ILE A 57 -18.40 16.85 19.19
N THR A 58 -18.21 16.61 17.87
CA THR A 58 -19.26 16.63 16.87
C THR A 58 -19.00 15.60 15.78
N LEU A 59 -20.05 15.06 15.17
CA LEU A 59 -20.00 14.18 14.01
C LEU A 59 -20.26 14.91 12.68
N ALA A 60 -20.45 16.22 12.72
CA ALA A 60 -20.78 17.02 11.53
C ALA A 60 -19.81 16.81 10.35
N SER A 61 -18.51 16.63 10.62
CA SER A 61 -17.52 16.35 9.58
C SER A 61 -17.76 15.00 8.88
N TYR A 62 -18.27 14.01 9.60
CA TYR A 62 -18.63 12.69 9.04
C TYR A 62 -19.97 12.70 8.33
N GLU A 63 -20.95 13.51 8.79
CA GLU A 63 -22.21 13.74 8.08
C GLU A 63 -21.93 14.38 6.71
N TYR A 64 -21.14 15.44 6.67
CA TYR A 64 -20.69 16.04 5.41
C TYR A 64 -19.89 15.08 4.53
N LEU A 65 -19.11 14.18 5.12
CA LEU A 65 -18.36 13.16 4.38
C LEU A 65 -19.32 12.19 3.67
N LEU A 66 -20.42 11.79 4.31
CA LEU A 66 -21.42 10.90 3.72
C LEU A 66 -22.16 11.54 2.54
N GLU A 67 -22.22 12.86 2.49
CA GLU A 67 -22.81 13.63 1.37
C GLU A 67 -21.79 13.92 0.25
N ASP A 68 -20.48 13.71 0.49
CA ASP A 68 -19.43 13.99 -0.49
C ASP A 68 -19.34 12.91 -1.57
N SER A 69 -20.09 13.11 -2.66
CA SER A 69 -20.10 12.21 -3.81
C SER A 69 -18.70 11.98 -4.41
N ARG A 70 -17.81 12.99 -4.39
CA ARG A 70 -16.43 12.89 -4.92
C ARG A 70 -15.57 11.96 -4.09
N PHE A 71 -15.74 11.99 -2.76
CA PHE A 71 -15.02 11.07 -1.87
C PHE A 71 -15.40 9.62 -2.17
N PHE A 72 -16.69 9.31 -2.27
CA PHE A 72 -17.15 7.95 -2.58
C PHE A 72 -16.74 7.50 -3.97
N GLN A 73 -16.80 8.38 -4.95
CA GLN A 73 -16.35 8.09 -6.31
C GLN A 73 -14.85 7.72 -6.30
N ALA A 74 -13.99 8.53 -5.68
CA ALA A 74 -12.56 8.26 -5.55
C ALA A 74 -12.29 6.96 -4.75
N PHE A 75 -13.10 6.69 -3.72
CA PHE A 75 -13.04 5.44 -2.96
C PHE A 75 -13.31 4.22 -3.85
N PHE A 76 -14.37 4.24 -4.64
CA PHE A 76 -14.70 3.14 -5.56
C PHE A 76 -13.66 2.96 -6.66
N VAL A 77 -13.06 4.04 -7.16
CA VAL A 77 -11.92 3.96 -8.09
C VAL A 77 -10.73 3.25 -7.43
N SER A 78 -10.42 3.56 -6.17
CA SER A 78 -9.37 2.87 -5.43
C SER A 78 -9.68 1.41 -5.17
N VAL A 79 -10.90 1.06 -4.78
CA VAL A 79 -11.33 -0.34 -4.63
C VAL A 79 -11.18 -1.10 -5.94
N LYS A 80 -11.65 -0.52 -7.05
CA LYS A 80 -11.49 -1.10 -8.39
C LYS A 80 -10.01 -1.30 -8.76
N ARG A 81 -9.16 -0.31 -8.47
CA ARG A 81 -7.70 -0.41 -8.67
C ARG A 81 -7.10 -1.56 -7.87
N VAL A 82 -7.44 -1.68 -6.60
CA VAL A 82 -6.94 -2.75 -5.70
C VAL A 82 -7.38 -4.13 -6.19
N LEU A 83 -8.65 -4.29 -6.57
CA LEU A 83 -9.16 -5.58 -7.05
C LEU A 83 -8.50 -5.99 -8.37
N LEU A 84 -8.44 -5.10 -9.34
CA LEU A 84 -7.83 -5.39 -10.65
C LEU A 84 -6.31 -5.51 -10.54
N GLY A 85 -5.65 -4.56 -9.88
CA GLY A 85 -4.20 -4.54 -9.75
C GLY A 85 -3.68 -5.63 -8.82
N GLY A 86 -4.28 -5.80 -7.64
CA GLY A 86 -3.92 -6.86 -6.70
C GLY A 86 -4.18 -8.26 -7.27
N GLY A 87 -5.31 -8.46 -7.97
CA GLY A 87 -5.61 -9.72 -8.64
C GLY A 87 -4.61 -10.04 -9.75
N LEU A 88 -4.28 -9.06 -10.60
CA LEU A 88 -3.28 -9.21 -11.66
C LEU A 88 -1.88 -9.46 -11.08
N ASN A 89 -1.49 -8.71 -10.06
CA ASN A 89 -0.21 -8.89 -9.38
C ASN A 89 -0.09 -10.31 -8.80
N LEU A 90 -1.12 -10.80 -8.11
CA LEU A 90 -1.11 -12.14 -7.52
C LEU A 90 -0.98 -13.22 -8.60
N LEU A 91 -1.78 -13.11 -9.66
CA LEU A 91 -1.75 -14.05 -10.79
C LEU A 91 -0.35 -14.12 -11.42
N LEU A 92 0.20 -12.95 -11.80
CA LEU A 92 1.51 -12.89 -12.45
C LEU A 92 2.64 -13.30 -11.50
N THR A 93 2.54 -12.94 -10.21
CA THR A 93 3.50 -13.37 -9.19
C THR A 93 3.56 -14.90 -9.09
N ILE A 94 2.42 -15.58 -9.03
CA ILE A 94 2.37 -17.06 -8.97
C ILE A 94 2.93 -17.67 -10.25
N MET A 95 2.47 -17.19 -11.42
CA MET A 95 2.90 -17.71 -12.72
C MET A 95 4.39 -17.55 -12.97
N MET A 96 5.02 -16.49 -12.45
CA MET A 96 6.45 -16.27 -12.59
C MET A 96 7.26 -16.96 -11.49
N ALA A 97 6.80 -16.94 -10.24
CA ALA A 97 7.51 -17.50 -9.11
C ALA A 97 7.68 -19.03 -9.22
N TYR A 98 6.67 -19.74 -9.75
CA TYR A 98 6.71 -21.20 -9.86
C TYR A 98 7.84 -21.68 -10.79
N PRO A 99 7.92 -21.31 -12.08
CA PRO A 99 9.00 -21.77 -12.96
C PRO A 99 10.39 -21.31 -12.47
N LEU A 100 10.47 -20.12 -11.87
CA LEU A 100 11.73 -19.61 -11.31
C LEU A 100 12.16 -20.35 -10.03
N SER A 101 11.27 -21.08 -9.38
CA SER A 101 11.56 -21.91 -8.21
C SER A 101 12.14 -23.28 -8.56
N LEU A 102 12.00 -23.72 -9.81
CA LEU A 102 12.52 -25.02 -10.28
C LEU A 102 14.05 -25.06 -10.28
N GLU A 103 14.63 -26.25 -10.29
CA GLU A 103 16.08 -26.41 -10.44
C GLU A 103 16.50 -26.15 -11.91
N THR A 104 17.81 -25.93 -12.13
CA THR A 104 18.33 -25.53 -13.45
C THR A 104 18.21 -26.65 -14.50
N ASP A 105 18.20 -27.91 -14.09
CA ASP A 105 17.95 -29.09 -14.93
C ASP A 105 16.50 -29.19 -15.39
N GLU A 106 15.53 -28.76 -14.55
CA GLU A 106 14.11 -28.73 -14.91
C GLU A 106 13.75 -27.50 -15.75
N PHE A 107 14.43 -26.37 -15.54
CA PHE A 107 14.23 -25.13 -16.27
C PHE A 107 15.58 -24.44 -16.61
N PRO A 108 16.26 -24.83 -17.69
CA PRO A 108 17.59 -24.31 -18.03
C PRO A 108 17.66 -22.77 -18.22
N ALA A 109 16.59 -22.17 -18.69
CA ALA A 109 16.52 -20.72 -18.91
C ALA A 109 16.29 -19.90 -17.62
N ARG A 110 16.03 -20.55 -16.47
CA ARG A 110 15.72 -19.93 -15.18
C ARG A 110 16.64 -18.78 -14.81
N ASN A 111 17.95 -18.99 -14.89
CA ASN A 111 18.92 -17.99 -14.49
C ASN A 111 18.89 -16.74 -15.38
N ARG A 112 18.58 -16.88 -16.68
CA ARG A 112 18.44 -15.74 -17.60
C ARG A 112 17.23 -14.87 -17.22
N TYR A 113 16.08 -15.49 -16.93
CA TYR A 113 14.88 -14.77 -16.48
C TYR A 113 15.11 -14.12 -15.11
N MET A 114 15.81 -14.80 -14.21
CA MET A 114 16.12 -14.27 -12.89
C MET A 114 17.00 -13.02 -12.98
N TRP A 115 18.06 -13.06 -13.81
CA TRP A 115 18.90 -11.88 -14.06
C TRP A 115 18.14 -10.74 -14.71
N PHE A 116 17.24 -11.04 -15.64
CA PHE A 116 16.38 -10.03 -16.25
C PHE A 116 15.48 -9.35 -15.20
N LEU A 117 14.85 -10.11 -14.31
CA LEU A 117 14.02 -9.54 -13.24
C LEU A 117 14.85 -8.69 -12.26
N ILE A 118 16.02 -9.16 -11.87
CA ILE A 118 16.94 -8.39 -11.01
C ILE A 118 17.37 -7.11 -11.72
N PHE A 119 17.70 -7.18 -13.00
CA PHE A 119 18.02 -5.99 -13.79
C PHE A 119 16.86 -4.99 -13.78
N CYS A 120 15.63 -5.41 -14.08
CA CYS A 120 14.45 -4.55 -14.03
C CYS A 120 14.20 -3.95 -12.63
N MET A 121 14.53 -4.67 -11.56
CA MET A 121 14.39 -4.21 -10.19
C MET A 121 15.43 -3.14 -9.83
N LEU A 122 16.68 -3.30 -10.28
CA LEU A 122 17.79 -2.39 -9.97
C LEU A 122 17.81 -1.16 -10.88
N PHE A 123 17.43 -1.33 -12.14
CA PHE A 123 17.45 -0.28 -13.16
C PHE A 123 16.01 0.13 -13.54
N GLY A 124 15.35 0.78 -12.60
CA GLY A 124 14.03 1.39 -12.87
C GLY A 124 14.14 2.53 -13.88
N ALA A 125 13.17 2.65 -14.76
CA ALA A 125 13.08 3.79 -15.66
C ALA A 125 12.89 5.10 -14.86
N SER A 126 13.57 6.17 -15.28
CA SER A 126 13.29 7.52 -14.76
C SER A 126 11.85 7.93 -15.08
N LEU A 127 11.31 8.88 -14.32
CA LEU A 127 9.92 9.34 -14.41
C LEU A 127 9.51 9.72 -15.83
N VAL A 128 10.36 10.46 -16.54
CA VAL A 128 10.05 10.99 -17.88
C VAL A 128 9.92 9.87 -18.92
N PRO A 129 10.89 8.96 -19.12
CA PRO A 129 10.72 7.81 -20.01
C PRO A 129 9.51 6.93 -19.64
N TRP A 130 9.28 6.67 -18.34
CA TRP A 130 8.13 5.91 -17.87
C TRP A 130 6.79 6.53 -18.30
N TYR A 131 6.63 7.86 -18.10
CA TYR A 131 5.44 8.59 -18.53
C TYR A 131 5.22 8.50 -20.05
N PHE A 132 6.30 8.71 -20.86
CA PHE A 132 6.20 8.66 -22.32
C PHE A 132 5.80 7.28 -22.83
N VAL A 133 6.28 6.19 -22.22
CA VAL A 133 5.86 4.82 -22.58
C VAL A 133 4.36 4.65 -22.33
N ILE A 134 3.85 5.07 -21.16
CA ILE A 134 2.43 4.96 -20.83
C ILE A 134 1.58 5.83 -21.78
N LYS A 135 2.06 7.01 -22.13
CA LYS A 135 1.41 7.88 -23.11
C LYS A 135 1.37 7.25 -24.50
N ALA A 136 2.48 6.67 -24.96
CA ALA A 136 2.57 6.01 -26.26
C ALA A 136 1.65 4.79 -26.37
N THR A 137 1.41 4.07 -25.26
CA THR A 137 0.46 2.95 -25.17
C THR A 137 -1.00 3.38 -25.08
N LYS A 138 -1.29 4.70 -25.07
CA LYS A 138 -2.64 5.28 -24.96
C LYS A 138 -3.41 4.86 -23.71
N LEU A 139 -2.69 4.55 -22.63
CA LEU A 139 -3.29 4.13 -21.35
C LEU A 139 -3.68 5.31 -20.46
N ILE A 140 -3.17 6.53 -20.73
CA ILE A 140 -3.46 7.73 -19.93
C ILE A 140 -4.97 7.91 -19.77
N ASP A 141 -5.38 8.36 -18.59
CA ASP A 141 -6.76 8.61 -18.18
C ASP A 141 -7.65 7.35 -18.14
N SER A 142 -7.02 6.19 -17.93
CA SER A 142 -7.73 4.92 -17.76
C SER A 142 -7.29 4.21 -16.48
N ILE A 143 -8.13 3.32 -15.95
CA ILE A 143 -7.78 2.48 -14.79
C ILE A 143 -6.55 1.59 -15.08
N TRP A 144 -6.35 1.21 -16.34
CA TRP A 144 -5.23 0.38 -16.77
C TRP A 144 -3.88 1.09 -16.67
N ALA A 145 -3.85 2.43 -16.76
CA ALA A 145 -2.64 3.20 -16.47
C ALA A 145 -2.16 3.03 -15.02
N LEU A 146 -3.10 2.79 -14.10
CA LEU A 146 -2.82 2.59 -12.68
C LEU A 146 -2.50 1.14 -12.30
N VAL A 147 -2.79 0.19 -13.21
CA VAL A 147 -2.67 -1.25 -12.95
C VAL A 147 -1.50 -1.88 -13.71
N ILE A 148 -1.41 -1.67 -15.04
CA ILE A 148 -0.44 -2.36 -15.89
C ILE A 148 1.02 -2.03 -15.57
N PRO A 149 1.43 -0.77 -15.31
CA PRO A 149 2.83 -0.45 -15.06
C PRO A 149 3.43 -1.13 -13.83
N SER A 150 2.59 -1.51 -12.86
CA SER A 150 2.97 -2.21 -11.63
C SER A 150 2.52 -3.68 -11.60
N ALA A 151 2.14 -4.24 -12.76
CA ALA A 151 1.53 -5.59 -12.84
C ALA A 151 2.46 -6.72 -12.35
N VAL A 152 3.79 -6.57 -12.47
CA VAL A 152 4.78 -7.54 -12.01
C VAL A 152 5.62 -6.97 -10.87
N PRO A 153 5.20 -7.15 -9.61
CA PRO A 153 5.99 -6.74 -8.45
C PRO A 153 7.14 -7.72 -8.23
N VAL A 154 8.33 -7.41 -8.78
CA VAL A 154 9.51 -8.31 -8.78
C VAL A 154 9.87 -8.80 -7.38
N TYR A 155 9.77 -7.94 -6.38
CA TYR A 155 10.00 -8.31 -4.98
C TYR A 155 9.09 -9.45 -4.52
N ASN A 156 7.79 -9.36 -4.83
CA ASN A 156 6.80 -10.40 -4.48
C ASN A 156 7.10 -11.71 -5.23
N VAL A 157 7.53 -11.62 -6.50
CA VAL A 157 7.95 -12.79 -7.28
C VAL A 157 9.12 -13.51 -6.61
N ILE A 158 10.16 -12.78 -6.21
CA ILE A 158 11.34 -13.34 -5.53
C ILE A 158 10.95 -13.95 -4.17
N LEU A 159 10.10 -13.28 -3.41
CA LEU A 159 9.64 -13.77 -2.11
C LEU A 159 8.89 -15.08 -2.25
N LEU A 160 7.89 -15.15 -3.15
CA LEU A 160 7.09 -16.34 -3.37
C LEU A 160 7.91 -17.47 -4.01
N MET A 161 8.83 -17.15 -4.94
CA MET A 161 9.77 -18.11 -5.51
C MET A 161 10.61 -18.78 -4.43
N ASN A 162 11.20 -18.02 -3.50
CA ASN A 162 11.96 -18.58 -2.40
C ASN A 162 11.11 -19.48 -1.50
N PHE A 163 9.86 -19.11 -1.27
CA PHE A 163 8.94 -19.97 -0.53
C PHE A 163 8.67 -21.29 -1.25
N PHE A 164 8.40 -21.26 -2.56
CA PHE A 164 8.24 -22.47 -3.36
C PHE A 164 9.49 -23.37 -3.38
N ARG A 165 10.70 -22.77 -3.39
CA ARG A 165 11.95 -23.53 -3.31
C ARG A 165 12.13 -24.25 -1.98
N ASN A 166 11.74 -23.63 -0.90
CA ASN A 166 11.89 -24.17 0.46
C ASN A 166 10.82 -25.22 0.82
N GLN A 167 9.88 -25.52 -0.06
CA GLN A 167 8.93 -26.61 0.15
C GLN A 167 9.63 -27.97 0.13
N PRO A 168 9.18 -28.97 0.95
CA PRO A 168 9.79 -30.30 1.01
C PRO A 168 9.88 -30.97 -0.35
N LYS A 169 11.10 -31.35 -0.75
CA LYS A 169 11.33 -32.01 -2.05
C LYS A 169 10.54 -33.31 -2.19
N ALA A 170 10.44 -34.11 -1.10
CA ALA A 170 9.72 -35.37 -1.10
C ALA A 170 8.26 -35.24 -1.59
N ILE A 171 7.55 -34.12 -1.29
CA ILE A 171 6.20 -33.90 -1.77
C ILE A 171 6.18 -33.69 -3.30
N LYS A 172 7.16 -32.95 -3.82
CA LYS A 172 7.25 -32.69 -5.26
C LYS A 172 7.67 -33.95 -6.03
N GLU A 173 8.57 -34.75 -5.47
CA GLU A 173 9.04 -36.02 -6.06
C GLU A 173 7.94 -37.08 -6.10
N SER A 174 7.20 -37.27 -4.99
CA SER A 174 6.05 -38.19 -4.98
C SER A 174 4.98 -37.81 -6.01
N ALA A 175 4.65 -36.52 -6.10
CA ALA A 175 3.69 -36.04 -7.08
C ALA A 175 4.17 -36.22 -8.54
N LYS A 176 5.48 -36.15 -8.80
CA LYS A 176 6.04 -36.48 -10.14
C LYS A 176 5.91 -37.96 -10.45
N ILE A 177 6.12 -38.84 -9.48
CA ILE A 177 5.92 -40.29 -9.64
C ILE A 177 4.45 -40.59 -9.94
N ASP A 178 3.50 -39.84 -9.34
CA ASP A 178 2.07 -39.94 -9.61
C ASP A 178 1.64 -39.33 -10.97
N GLY A 179 2.61 -38.85 -11.78
CA GLY A 179 2.34 -38.33 -13.12
C GLY A 179 1.72 -36.92 -13.16
N VAL A 180 1.87 -36.14 -12.07
CA VAL A 180 1.36 -34.77 -11.98
C VAL A 180 2.13 -33.85 -12.94
N ASN A 181 1.43 -33.17 -13.87
CA ASN A 181 2.06 -32.20 -14.76
C ASN A 181 2.42 -30.88 -14.05
N ALA A 182 3.24 -30.03 -14.71
CA ALA A 182 3.74 -28.79 -14.13
C ALA A 182 2.64 -27.83 -13.65
N TRP A 183 1.53 -27.72 -14.41
CA TRP A 183 0.39 -26.88 -14.04
C TRP A 183 -0.33 -27.41 -12.80
N GLN A 184 -0.58 -28.71 -12.76
CA GLN A 184 -1.18 -29.37 -11.60
C GLN A 184 -0.27 -29.27 -10.37
N MET A 185 1.03 -29.44 -10.55
CA MET A 185 2.03 -29.25 -9.49
C MET A 185 1.94 -27.83 -8.89
N MET A 186 1.92 -26.82 -9.75
CA MET A 186 1.77 -25.44 -9.31
C MET A 186 0.46 -25.23 -8.56
N VAL A 187 -0.70 -25.53 -9.19
CA VAL A 187 -2.03 -25.13 -8.68
C VAL A 187 -2.49 -26.02 -7.54
N LYS A 188 -2.27 -27.35 -7.61
CA LYS A 188 -2.81 -28.30 -6.62
C LYS A 188 -1.87 -28.58 -5.45
N ILE A 189 -0.57 -28.31 -5.59
CA ILE A 189 0.43 -28.66 -4.57
C ILE A 189 1.17 -27.41 -4.08
N CYS A 190 1.92 -26.71 -4.96
CA CYS A 190 2.78 -25.62 -4.52
C CYS A 190 1.99 -24.41 -3.97
N VAL A 191 0.91 -24.02 -4.65
CA VAL A 191 0.07 -22.87 -4.25
C VAL A 191 -0.66 -23.14 -2.93
N PRO A 192 -1.33 -24.28 -2.69
CA PRO A 192 -1.95 -24.56 -1.39
C PRO A 192 -0.96 -24.63 -0.22
N LEU A 193 0.22 -25.16 -0.45
CA LEU A 193 1.29 -25.20 0.57
C LEU A 193 1.87 -23.81 0.87
N ALA A 194 1.73 -22.86 -0.05
CA ALA A 194 2.26 -21.51 0.06
C ALA A 194 1.24 -20.48 0.58
N LYS A 195 0.10 -20.89 1.12
CA LYS A 195 -0.95 -19.98 1.64
C LYS A 195 -0.42 -18.83 2.50
N PRO A 196 0.50 -19.04 3.46
CA PRO A 196 1.03 -17.93 4.26
C PRO A 196 1.82 -16.91 3.43
N ALA A 197 2.67 -17.37 2.49
CA ALA A 197 3.42 -16.49 1.60
C ALA A 197 2.49 -15.76 0.61
N LEU A 198 1.46 -16.45 0.10
CA LEU A 198 0.44 -15.85 -0.76
C LEU A 198 -0.33 -14.75 -0.03
N ALA A 199 -0.72 -14.97 1.22
CA ALA A 199 -1.35 -13.93 2.04
C ALA A 199 -0.45 -12.68 2.15
N THR A 200 0.85 -12.88 2.39
CA THR A 200 1.83 -11.79 2.50
C THR A 200 1.98 -11.02 1.19
N VAL A 201 2.18 -11.70 0.04
CA VAL A 201 2.36 -11.00 -1.24
C VAL A 201 1.06 -10.33 -1.71
N THR A 202 -0.09 -10.91 -1.36
CA THR A 202 -1.41 -10.31 -1.62
C THR A 202 -1.58 -9.04 -0.79
N LEU A 203 -1.23 -9.07 0.50
CA LEU A 203 -1.26 -7.90 1.36
C LEU A 203 -0.37 -6.79 0.81
N PHE A 204 0.87 -7.09 0.42
CA PHE A 204 1.77 -6.10 -0.18
C PHE A 204 1.20 -5.47 -1.46
N SER A 205 0.55 -6.27 -2.32
CA SER A 205 -0.10 -5.79 -3.53
C SER A 205 -1.29 -4.88 -3.21
N ILE A 206 -2.16 -5.27 -2.29
CA ILE A 206 -3.31 -4.48 -1.85
C ILE A 206 -2.85 -3.14 -1.27
N VAL A 207 -1.93 -3.18 -0.30
CA VAL A 207 -1.40 -1.97 0.36
C VAL A 207 -0.68 -1.07 -0.64
N GLY A 208 0.09 -1.65 -1.56
CA GLY A 208 0.78 -0.90 -2.62
C GLY A 208 -0.19 -0.15 -3.52
N HIS A 209 -1.23 -0.82 -4.04
CA HIS A 209 -2.24 -0.18 -4.90
C HIS A 209 -3.12 0.83 -4.15
N TRP A 210 -3.45 0.56 -2.88
CA TRP A 210 -4.26 1.46 -2.07
C TRP A 210 -3.53 2.77 -1.75
N ASN A 211 -2.25 2.70 -1.33
CA ASN A 211 -1.50 3.86 -0.86
C ASN A 211 -0.87 4.70 -1.98
N ASN A 212 -0.79 4.18 -3.20
CA ASN A 212 -0.14 4.90 -4.29
C ASN A 212 -1.03 6.05 -4.79
N PHE A 213 -0.59 7.28 -4.55
CA PHE A 213 -1.22 8.50 -5.04
C PHE A 213 -0.54 9.05 -6.30
N PHE A 214 0.75 8.75 -6.47
CA PHE A 214 1.60 9.41 -7.45
C PHE A 214 1.20 9.09 -8.90
N ASP A 215 0.86 7.83 -9.18
CA ASP A 215 0.38 7.41 -10.49
C ASP A 215 -0.91 8.16 -10.88
N GLY A 216 -1.85 8.29 -9.92
CA GLY A 216 -3.09 9.02 -10.12
C GLY A 216 -2.85 10.49 -10.44
N LEU A 217 -1.84 11.11 -9.78
CA LEU A 217 -1.49 12.50 -10.01
C LEU A 217 -0.95 12.74 -11.41
N LEU A 218 -0.18 11.80 -11.97
CA LEU A 218 0.48 11.96 -13.26
C LEU A 218 -0.32 11.43 -14.45
N LEU A 219 -1.11 10.39 -14.26
CA LEU A 219 -1.72 9.63 -15.35
C LEU A 219 -3.22 9.84 -15.49
N ILE A 220 -3.89 10.45 -14.49
CA ILE A 220 -5.33 10.66 -14.49
C ILE A 220 -5.62 12.16 -14.57
N ASN A 221 -6.25 12.57 -15.66
CA ASN A 221 -6.67 13.96 -15.89
C ASN A 221 -8.14 14.19 -15.54
N ASN A 222 -8.98 13.17 -15.70
CA ASN A 222 -10.41 13.25 -15.39
C ASN A 222 -10.65 13.17 -13.87
N PRO A 223 -11.22 14.20 -13.23
CA PRO A 223 -11.50 14.20 -11.79
C PRO A 223 -12.35 13.02 -11.32
N ASP A 224 -13.19 12.46 -12.19
CA ASP A 224 -14.09 11.34 -11.87
C ASP A 224 -13.37 9.99 -11.79
N LYS A 225 -12.13 9.92 -12.27
CA LYS A 225 -11.32 8.70 -12.30
C LYS A 225 -10.15 8.73 -11.31
N VAL A 226 -10.08 9.75 -10.49
CA VAL A 226 -8.97 9.96 -9.53
C VAL A 226 -9.10 8.97 -8.37
N PRO A 227 -8.02 8.22 -8.02
CA PRO A 227 -8.00 7.36 -6.84
C PRO A 227 -8.07 8.15 -5.53
N LEU A 228 -8.56 7.50 -4.47
CA LEU A 228 -8.76 8.13 -3.16
C LEU A 228 -7.49 8.79 -2.61
N GLN A 229 -6.35 8.13 -2.67
CA GLN A 229 -5.10 8.68 -2.13
C GLN A 229 -4.62 9.92 -2.91
N THR A 230 -4.81 9.93 -4.23
CA THR A 230 -4.54 11.11 -5.06
C THR A 230 -5.49 12.26 -4.71
N TYR A 231 -6.77 11.96 -4.50
CA TYR A 231 -7.76 12.95 -4.04
C TYR A 231 -7.38 13.52 -2.66
N ILE A 232 -7.04 12.68 -1.68
CA ILE A 232 -6.60 13.11 -0.34
C ILE A 232 -5.33 13.95 -0.43
N GLN A 233 -4.35 13.55 -1.24
CA GLN A 233 -3.11 14.31 -1.45
C GLN A 233 -3.38 15.73 -1.96
N SER A 234 -4.33 15.89 -2.88
CA SER A 234 -4.71 17.21 -3.39
C SER A 234 -5.28 18.13 -2.31
N LEU A 235 -5.93 17.57 -1.28
CA LEU A 235 -6.44 18.32 -0.13
C LEU A 235 -5.30 18.75 0.81
N VAL A 236 -4.33 17.86 1.03
CA VAL A 236 -3.17 18.14 1.90
C VAL A 236 -2.28 19.23 1.28
N VAL A 237 -2.05 19.18 -0.03
CA VAL A 237 -1.26 20.21 -0.73
C VAL A 237 -1.92 21.60 -0.59
N LYS A 238 -3.22 21.70 -0.80
CA LYS A 238 -3.96 22.96 -0.59
C LYS A 238 -3.82 23.51 0.84
N LEU A 239 -3.77 22.63 1.84
CA LEU A 239 -3.52 23.03 3.23
C LEU A 239 -2.09 23.54 3.46
N SER A 240 -1.10 22.96 2.80
CA SER A 240 0.31 23.37 2.95
C SER A 240 0.61 24.70 2.26
N GLU A 241 -0.11 25.04 1.18
CA GLU A 241 0.02 26.32 0.47
C GLU A 241 -0.69 27.48 1.18
N ALA A 242 -1.45 27.20 2.24
CA ALA A 242 -2.21 28.18 3.00
C ALA A 242 -1.37 29.35 3.55
N SER A 243 -0.08 29.15 3.76
CA SER A 243 0.85 30.20 4.22
C SER A 243 1.01 31.37 3.22
N ASN A 244 0.70 31.15 1.95
CA ASN A 244 0.84 32.14 0.86
C ASN A 244 -0.52 32.70 0.39
N MET A 245 -1.61 32.34 1.07
CA MET A 245 -2.97 32.74 0.69
C MET A 245 -3.40 34.05 1.31
N SER A 246 -4.37 34.73 0.69
CA SER A 246 -5.05 35.89 1.27
C SER A 246 -5.83 35.51 2.54
N SER A 247 -6.09 36.47 3.42
CA SER A 247 -6.78 36.22 4.69
C SER A 247 -8.16 35.53 4.52
N SER A 248 -8.89 35.85 3.45
CA SER A 248 -10.19 35.23 3.13
C SER A 248 -10.07 33.77 2.68
N GLU A 249 -9.10 33.46 1.85
CA GLU A 249 -8.79 32.09 1.39
C GLU A 249 -8.29 31.24 2.55
N LEU A 250 -7.46 31.80 3.42
CA LEU A 250 -6.93 31.14 4.61
C LEU A 250 -8.04 30.73 5.58
N ILE A 251 -9.05 31.59 5.81
CA ILE A 251 -10.23 31.28 6.62
C ILE A 251 -11.02 30.14 5.99
N GLN A 252 -11.20 30.14 4.66
CA GLN A 252 -11.93 29.09 3.96
C GLN A 252 -11.20 27.73 4.07
N VAL A 253 -9.89 27.69 3.84
CA VAL A 253 -9.07 26.48 3.96
C VAL A 253 -9.06 25.95 5.40
N MET A 254 -8.85 26.84 6.38
CA MET A 254 -8.93 26.46 7.80
C MET A 254 -10.31 25.94 8.20
N SER A 255 -11.37 26.48 7.60
CA SER A 255 -12.74 26.04 7.89
C SER A 255 -13.05 24.62 7.38
N GLN A 256 -12.26 24.11 6.43
CA GLN A 256 -12.40 22.74 5.92
C GLN A 256 -11.48 21.74 6.64
N ARG A 257 -10.70 22.19 7.61
CA ARG A 257 -9.65 21.38 8.26
C ARG A 257 -10.19 20.12 8.94
N THR A 258 -11.29 20.23 9.67
CA THR A 258 -11.96 19.10 10.32
C THR A 258 -12.53 18.10 9.31
N PHE A 259 -13.14 18.61 8.25
CA PHE A 259 -13.68 17.81 7.17
C PHE A 259 -12.60 17.04 6.42
N ASN A 260 -11.46 17.68 6.11
CA ASN A 260 -10.31 17.01 5.52
C ASN A 260 -9.70 15.97 6.46
N ALA A 261 -9.66 16.23 7.77
CA ALA A 261 -9.24 15.26 8.77
C ALA A 261 -10.16 14.03 8.79
N ALA A 262 -11.49 14.21 8.71
CA ALA A 262 -12.43 13.11 8.63
C ALA A 262 -12.22 12.25 7.36
N LYS A 263 -11.94 12.87 6.19
CA LYS A 263 -11.58 12.15 4.95
C LYS A 263 -10.31 11.31 5.09
N ILE A 264 -9.26 11.87 5.73
CA ILE A 264 -8.00 11.15 5.97
C ILE A 264 -8.25 9.96 6.90
N VAL A 265 -8.99 10.14 8.00
CA VAL A 265 -9.33 9.04 8.93
C VAL A 265 -10.13 7.96 8.20
N ALA A 266 -11.18 8.34 7.46
CA ALA A 266 -12.00 7.40 6.70
C ALA A 266 -11.19 6.63 5.64
N SER A 267 -10.21 7.27 4.97
CA SER A 267 -9.34 6.62 3.99
C SER A 267 -8.37 5.60 4.61
N THR A 268 -8.11 5.72 5.91
CA THR A 268 -7.19 4.83 6.64
C THR A 268 -7.89 3.55 7.13
N ILE A 269 -9.21 3.60 7.36
CA ILE A 269 -9.99 2.48 7.89
C ILE A 269 -9.83 1.18 7.07
N PRO A 270 -9.94 1.17 5.73
CA PRO A 270 -9.82 -0.07 4.96
C PRO A 270 -8.48 -0.78 5.15
N ILE A 271 -7.37 -0.01 5.27
CA ILE A 271 -6.05 -0.59 5.52
C ILE A 271 -5.98 -1.20 6.92
N LEU A 272 -6.50 -0.51 7.94
CA LEU A 272 -6.51 -1.01 9.31
C LEU A 272 -7.31 -2.31 9.45
N VAL A 273 -8.35 -2.50 8.64
CA VAL A 273 -9.16 -3.73 8.61
C VAL A 273 -8.44 -4.89 7.90
N ILE A 274 -7.61 -4.60 6.89
CA ILE A 274 -6.92 -5.62 6.09
C ILE A 274 -5.62 -6.09 6.77
N TYR A 275 -5.00 -5.26 7.61
CA TYR A 275 -3.68 -5.53 8.20
C TYR A 275 -3.62 -6.70 9.20
N PRO A 276 -4.63 -6.97 10.05
CA PRO A 276 -4.64 -8.15 10.94
C PRO A 276 -4.87 -9.45 10.17
#